data_e972c9ebc35b7f77861f363a8033a708
#
_entry.id   e972c9ebc35b7f77861f363a8033a708
#
_cell.length_a   1.000
_cell.length_b   1.000
_cell.length_c   1.000
_cell.angle_alpha   90.00
_cell.angle_beta   90.00
_cell.angle_gamma   90.00
#
_symmetry.space_group_name_H-M   'P 1'
#
loop_
_entity.id
_entity.type
_entity.pdbx_description
1 polymer ?
#
loop_
_entity_poly.entity_id
_entity_poly.type
_entity_poly.pdbx_seq_one_letter_code
_entity_poly.pdbx_strand_id
1 'polypeptide(L)'
;MISKKIAITNISGLHLGASGRLVDEAVKYTNTTIHFKYGGDHTGNAKSMLSVLGANVKPGEEIELICDGPEEEKALLDLVELIETNFGEY
;
A
#
# COMPACT_ATOMS: atom_id res chain seq x y z
N MET A 1 -3.11 -10.49 -12.51
CA MET A 1 -3.49 -9.35 -11.64
C MET A 1 -4.38 -9.81 -10.51
N ILE A 2 -4.00 -9.47 -9.30
CA ILE A 2 -4.79 -9.77 -8.10
C ILE A 2 -4.94 -8.50 -7.27
N SER A 3 -5.98 -8.44 -6.44
CA SER A 3 -6.22 -7.27 -5.61
C SER A 3 -6.88 -7.65 -4.30
N LYS A 4 -6.81 -6.74 -3.33
CA LYS A 4 -7.47 -6.88 -2.04
C LYS A 4 -7.79 -5.52 -1.45
N LYS A 5 -9.00 -5.37 -0.94
CA LYS A 5 -9.38 -4.17 -0.18
C LYS A 5 -8.96 -4.34 1.26
N ILE A 6 -8.38 -3.30 1.84
CA ILE A 6 -7.87 -3.34 3.20
C ILE A 6 -7.95 -1.95 3.83
N ALA A 7 -8.33 -1.90 5.10
CA ALA A 7 -8.40 -0.65 5.83
C ALA A 7 -7.02 -0.29 6.40
N ILE A 8 -6.70 0.99 6.38
CA ILE A 8 -5.48 1.52 6.97
C ILE A 8 -5.82 1.87 8.43
N THR A 9 -5.35 1.04 9.35
CA THR A 9 -5.77 1.12 10.76
C THR A 9 -4.69 1.64 11.72
N ASN A 10 -3.51 1.98 11.22
CA ASN A 10 -2.47 2.56 12.07
C ASN A 10 -2.86 3.99 12.48
N ILE A 11 -2.27 4.46 13.57
CA ILE A 11 -2.68 5.70 14.23
C ILE A 11 -2.68 6.91 13.29
N SER A 12 -1.66 7.03 12.44
CA SER A 12 -1.46 8.22 11.61
C SER A 12 -1.85 8.04 10.14
N GLY A 13 -2.36 6.87 9.75
CA GLY A 13 -2.65 6.60 8.35
C GLY A 13 -1.37 6.54 7.51
N LEU A 14 -1.49 6.88 6.23
CA LEU A 14 -0.33 6.89 5.32
C LEU A 14 0.41 8.22 5.40
N HIS A 15 1.00 8.48 6.55
CA HIS A 15 1.89 9.62 6.77
C HIS A 15 3.32 9.21 6.37
N LEU A 16 4.28 10.09 6.66
CA LEU A 16 5.65 9.92 6.19
C LEU A 16 6.27 8.56 6.56
N GLY A 17 6.17 8.15 7.82
CA GLY A 17 6.76 6.90 8.29
C GLY A 17 6.14 5.66 7.65
N ALA A 18 4.82 5.55 7.72
CA ALA A 18 4.10 4.41 7.15
C ALA A 18 4.23 4.35 5.64
N SER A 19 4.18 5.52 4.98
CA SER A 19 4.36 5.61 3.53
C SER A 19 5.73 5.12 3.11
N GLY A 20 6.78 5.48 3.85
CA GLY A 20 8.13 5.01 3.58
C GLY A 20 8.24 3.50 3.68
N ARG A 21 7.62 2.90 4.68
CA ARG A 21 7.64 1.44 4.85
C ARG A 21 6.88 0.74 3.73
N LEU A 22 5.75 1.29 3.32
CA LEU A 22 4.98 0.73 2.20
C LEU A 22 5.79 0.76 0.91
N VAL A 23 6.42 1.89 0.61
CA VAL A 23 7.23 2.05 -0.60
C VAL A 23 8.44 1.10 -0.54
N ASP A 24 9.12 1.03 0.60
CA ASP A 24 10.30 0.15 0.76
C ASP A 24 9.94 -1.31 0.50
N GLU A 25 8.77 -1.75 0.94
CA GLU A 25 8.33 -3.12 0.68
C GLU A 25 7.95 -3.29 -0.80
N ALA A 26 7.22 -2.33 -1.36
CA ALA A 26 6.73 -2.42 -2.74
C ALA A 26 7.86 -2.47 -3.77
N VAL A 27 8.95 -1.70 -3.56
CA VAL A 27 10.05 -1.65 -4.54
C VAL A 27 10.86 -2.94 -4.61
N LYS A 28 10.70 -3.84 -3.65
CA LYS A 28 11.37 -5.15 -3.70
C LYS A 28 10.88 -6.01 -4.86
N TYR A 29 9.66 -5.77 -5.33
CA TYR A 29 9.02 -6.58 -6.37
C TYR A 29 9.23 -5.91 -7.72
N THR A 30 10.43 -6.04 -8.28
CA THR A 30 10.87 -5.27 -9.44
C THR A 30 10.13 -5.61 -10.73
N ASN A 31 9.56 -6.82 -10.83
CA ASN A 31 8.86 -7.27 -12.03
C ASN A 31 7.33 -7.25 -11.88
N THR A 32 6.84 -6.61 -10.83
CA THR A 32 5.41 -6.57 -10.53
C THR A 32 5.01 -5.12 -10.30
N THR A 33 3.94 -4.67 -10.95
CA THR A 33 3.40 -3.35 -10.68
C THR A 33 2.50 -3.42 -9.45
N ILE A 34 2.57 -2.39 -8.61
CA ILE A 34 1.79 -2.34 -7.39
C ILE A 34 1.12 -0.97 -7.31
N HIS A 35 -0.20 -0.97 -7.46
CA HIS A 35 -1.01 0.23 -7.40
C HIS A 35 -2.01 0.11 -6.28
N PHE A 36 -2.62 1.23 -5.91
CA PHE A 36 -3.70 1.22 -4.93
C PHE A 36 -4.77 2.23 -5.34
N LYS A 37 -6.02 1.85 -5.11
CA LYS A 37 -7.16 2.76 -5.30
C LYS A 37 -7.55 3.32 -3.97
N TYR A 38 -7.90 4.61 -3.96
CA TYR A 38 -8.30 5.30 -2.74
C TYR A 38 -9.30 6.41 -3.10
N GLY A 39 -10.10 6.83 -2.12
CA GLY A 39 -11.01 7.95 -2.29
C GLY A 39 -11.98 7.79 -3.47
N GLY A 40 -12.43 6.58 -3.74
CA GLY A 40 -13.32 6.28 -4.85
C GLY A 40 -12.55 5.94 -6.13
N ASP A 41 -12.23 6.93 -6.94
CA ASP A 41 -11.65 6.70 -8.27
C ASP A 41 -10.17 7.05 -8.40
N HIS A 42 -9.53 7.46 -7.32
CA HIS A 42 -8.12 7.82 -7.38
C HIS A 42 -7.24 6.59 -7.38
N THR A 43 -6.12 6.65 -8.09
CA THR A 43 -5.15 5.56 -8.17
C THR A 43 -3.76 6.11 -7.86
N GLY A 44 -3.02 5.40 -7.02
CA GLY A 44 -1.64 5.74 -6.69
C GLY A 44 -0.70 4.59 -7.03
N ASN A 45 0.58 4.91 -7.13
CA ASN A 45 1.64 3.93 -7.36
C ASN A 45 2.34 3.67 -6.03
N ALA A 46 2.23 2.43 -5.52
CA ALA A 46 2.81 2.08 -4.23
C ALA A 46 4.34 2.12 -4.22
N LYS A 47 4.98 2.17 -5.37
CA LYS A 47 6.44 2.29 -5.47
C LYS A 47 6.91 3.74 -5.50
N SER A 48 5.98 4.70 -5.46
CA SER A 48 6.29 6.13 -5.52
C SER A 48 5.93 6.81 -4.20
N MET A 49 6.92 7.34 -3.51
CA MET A 49 6.70 8.05 -2.25
C MET A 49 5.77 9.24 -2.43
N LEU A 50 5.92 9.98 -3.55
CA LEU A 50 5.04 11.11 -3.84
C LEU A 50 3.58 10.67 -4.03
N SER A 51 3.35 9.54 -4.71
CA SER A 51 2.00 9.00 -4.88
C SER A 51 1.38 8.62 -3.54
N VAL A 52 2.13 7.92 -2.71
CA VAL A 52 1.60 7.42 -1.44
C VAL A 52 1.30 8.57 -0.48
N LEU A 53 2.23 9.49 -0.30
CA LEU A 53 2.01 10.68 0.53
C LEU A 53 0.91 11.57 -0.03
N GLY A 54 0.90 11.75 -1.36
CA GLY A 54 -0.09 12.60 -2.02
C GLY A 54 -1.51 12.07 -1.91
N ALA A 55 -1.68 10.77 -1.70
CA ALA A 55 -3.00 10.17 -1.52
C ALA A 55 -3.66 10.61 -0.20
N ASN A 56 -2.85 10.97 0.80
CA ASN A 56 -3.34 11.46 2.09
C ASN A 56 -4.38 10.53 2.71
N VAL A 57 -4.12 9.23 2.68
CA VAL A 57 -5.04 8.23 3.24
C VAL A 57 -4.99 8.33 4.77
N LYS A 58 -6.15 8.54 5.37
CA LYS A 58 -6.28 8.75 6.81
C LYS A 58 -6.62 7.45 7.55
N PRO A 59 -6.39 7.40 8.87
CA PRO A 59 -6.75 6.22 9.65
C PRO A 59 -8.23 5.86 9.45
N GLY A 60 -8.48 4.58 9.23
CA GLY A 60 -9.83 4.06 9.02
C GLY A 60 -10.27 4.05 7.57
N GLU A 61 -9.57 4.72 6.67
CA GLU A 61 -9.92 4.68 5.27
C GLU A 61 -9.46 3.37 4.63
N GLU A 62 -10.24 2.91 3.65
CA GLU A 62 -9.94 1.67 2.94
C GLU A 62 -9.26 1.97 1.62
N ILE A 63 -8.27 1.15 1.27
CA ILE A 63 -7.64 1.18 -0.04
C ILE A 63 -7.79 -0.19 -0.69
N GLU A 64 -7.64 -0.24 -2.01
CA GLU A 64 -7.57 -1.51 -2.73
C GLU A 64 -6.17 -1.64 -3.31
N LEU A 65 -5.42 -2.64 -2.83
CA LEU A 65 -4.11 -2.96 -3.37
C LEU A 65 -4.27 -3.80 -4.62
N ILE A 66 -3.54 -3.45 -5.68
CA ILE A 66 -3.60 -4.15 -6.96
C ILE A 66 -2.18 -4.51 -7.38
N CYS A 67 -1.90 -5.80 -7.45
CA CYS A 67 -0.59 -6.30 -7.83
C CYS A 67 -0.70 -7.05 -9.15
N ASP A 68 0.18 -6.73 -10.10
CA ASP A 68 0.16 -7.33 -11.43
C ASP A 68 1.58 -7.66 -11.90
N GLY A 69 1.88 -8.94 -12.02
CA GLY A 69 3.18 -9.41 -12.45
C GLY A 69 3.51 -10.77 -11.88
N PRO A 70 4.71 -11.30 -12.23
CA PRO A 70 5.09 -12.66 -11.79
C PRO A 70 5.21 -12.82 -10.29
N GLU A 71 5.40 -11.72 -9.54
CA GLU A 71 5.53 -11.75 -8.07
C GLU A 71 4.25 -11.31 -7.36
N GLU A 72 3.13 -11.22 -8.08
CA GLU A 72 1.92 -10.58 -7.55
C GLU A 72 1.37 -11.21 -6.27
N GLU A 73 1.40 -12.55 -6.16
CA GLU A 73 0.86 -13.22 -4.97
C GLU A 73 1.69 -12.91 -3.73
N LYS A 74 3.02 -13.02 -3.85
CA LYS A 74 3.91 -12.72 -2.74
C LYS A 74 3.86 -11.23 -2.37
N ALA A 75 3.82 -10.36 -3.38
CA ALA A 75 3.75 -8.93 -3.13
C ALA A 75 2.48 -8.57 -2.37
N LEU A 76 1.34 -9.08 -2.80
CA LEU A 76 0.09 -8.78 -2.11
C LEU A 76 0.09 -9.31 -0.69
N LEU A 77 0.56 -10.53 -0.48
CA LEU A 77 0.63 -11.13 0.85
C LEU A 77 1.51 -10.30 1.78
N ASP A 78 2.70 -9.92 1.33
CA ASP A 78 3.64 -9.17 2.16
C ASP A 78 3.14 -7.76 2.47
N LEU A 79 2.50 -7.10 1.51
CA LEU A 79 1.94 -5.77 1.73
C LEU A 79 0.73 -5.80 2.66
N VAL A 80 -0.13 -6.80 2.51
CA VAL A 80 -1.28 -6.97 3.42
C VAL A 80 -0.79 -7.20 4.85
N GLU A 81 0.21 -8.05 5.03
CA GLU A 81 0.79 -8.31 6.35
C GLU A 81 1.37 -7.03 6.96
N LEU A 82 2.09 -6.25 6.16
CA LEU A 82 2.65 -4.99 6.63
C LEU A 82 1.56 -4.04 7.12
N ILE A 83 0.48 -3.92 6.37
CA ILE A 83 -0.65 -3.04 6.74
C ILE A 83 -1.36 -3.57 7.98
N GLU A 84 -1.61 -4.88 8.05
CA GLU A 84 -2.32 -5.50 9.17
C GLU A 84 -1.54 -5.41 10.48
N THR A 85 -0.23 -5.31 10.42
CA THR A 85 0.61 -5.10 11.60
C THR A 85 0.87 -3.62 11.87
N ASN A 86 0.07 -2.73 11.27
CA ASN A 86 0.14 -1.28 11.44
C ASN A 86 1.52 -0.73 11.07
N PHE A 87 2.15 -1.30 10.04
CA PHE A 87 3.49 -0.91 9.58
C PHE A 87 4.55 -1.01 10.68
N GLY A 88 4.31 -1.87 11.67
CA GLY A 88 5.20 -2.01 12.81
C GLY A 88 5.09 -0.88 13.83
N GLU A 89 4.10 -0.01 13.71
CA GLU A 89 3.83 1.05 14.68
C GLU A 89 3.09 0.50 15.91
N TYR A 90 3.29 1.17 17.03
CA TYR A 90 2.64 0.80 18.29
C TYR A 90 1.81 1.95 18.86
#